data_34b75a47b2e98e632a5b9e0c97495061
#
_entry.id   34b75a47b2e98e632a5b9e0c97495061
#
_cell.length_a   1.000
_cell.length_b   1.000
_cell.length_c   1.000
_cell.angle_alpha   90.00
_cell.angle_beta   90.00
_cell.angle_gamma   90.00
#
_symmetry.space_group_name_H-M   'P 1'
#
loop_
_entity.id
_entity.type
_entity.pdbx_description
1 polymer ?
#
loop_
_entity_poly.entity_id
_entity_poly.type
_entity_poly.pdbx_seq_one_letter_code
_entity_poly.pdbx_strand_id
1 'polypeptide(L)'
;MKEWLKNWLFQNLANLITMVRLIFSVWLVILAIYSQQLFLMFILVILCGIADYADGSVARRYGIESKIGGFLDRMADKIFICLTITILIWRYLPQVEVDVFWRFLTVGLVAVIILLEVFLVISGILGAIKGLDISSNQWGRLKMVFQSVAVFLWFLSLVIEFDLKIKIFFFSICLIDTIFIVAIYLVIKSIDSYYQRWEQKFN
;
A
#
# COMPACT_ATOMS: atom_id res chain seq x y z
N MET A 1 -12.36 -35.34 -8.13
CA MET A 1 -10.89 -35.40 -7.90
C MET A 1 -10.12 -34.32 -8.66
N LYS A 2 -10.38 -34.05 -9.95
CA LYS A 2 -9.67 -33.01 -10.72
C LYS A 2 -9.94 -31.56 -10.24
N GLU A 3 -11.15 -31.21 -9.83
CA GLU A 3 -11.49 -29.87 -9.36
C GLU A 3 -10.87 -29.56 -7.98
N TRP A 4 -10.85 -30.53 -7.07
CA TRP A 4 -10.21 -30.36 -5.77
C TRP A 4 -8.70 -30.12 -5.90
N LEU A 5 -8.02 -30.88 -6.77
CA LEU A 5 -6.58 -30.71 -7.03
C LEU A 5 -6.28 -29.34 -7.65
N LYS A 6 -7.16 -28.90 -8.55
CA LYS A 6 -7.07 -27.58 -9.19
C LYS A 6 -7.23 -26.45 -8.18
N ASN A 7 -8.23 -26.51 -7.31
CA ASN A 7 -8.45 -25.51 -6.26
C ASN A 7 -7.30 -25.47 -5.26
N TRP A 8 -6.77 -26.63 -4.85
CA TRP A 8 -5.61 -26.72 -3.96
C TRP A 8 -4.35 -26.10 -4.58
N LEU A 9 -4.08 -26.37 -5.86
CA LEU A 9 -2.97 -25.80 -6.61
C LEU A 9 -3.06 -24.26 -6.71
N PHE A 10 -4.26 -23.72 -7.00
CA PHE A 10 -4.44 -22.29 -7.14
C PHE A 10 -4.40 -21.54 -5.78
N GLN A 11 -4.88 -22.16 -4.70
CA GLN A 11 -4.72 -21.61 -3.35
C GLN A 11 -3.24 -21.50 -2.96
N ASN A 12 -2.45 -22.53 -3.25
CA ASN A 12 -1.02 -22.51 -2.98
C ASN A 12 -0.28 -21.50 -3.86
N LEU A 13 -0.68 -21.32 -5.11
CA LEU A 13 -0.13 -20.30 -6.01
C LEU A 13 -0.41 -18.89 -5.50
N ALA A 14 -1.64 -18.58 -5.07
CA ALA A 14 -1.98 -17.28 -4.50
C ALA A 14 -1.14 -17.00 -3.25
N ASN A 15 -1.09 -17.95 -2.32
CA ASN A 15 -0.26 -17.81 -1.10
C ASN A 15 1.24 -17.65 -1.45
N LEU A 16 1.74 -18.35 -2.47
CA LEU A 16 3.14 -18.21 -2.92
C LEU A 16 3.41 -16.81 -3.48
N ILE A 17 2.50 -16.25 -4.28
CA ILE A 17 2.64 -14.88 -4.82
C ILE A 17 2.67 -13.86 -3.67
N THR A 18 1.77 -13.99 -2.69
CA THR A 18 1.76 -13.12 -1.50
C THR A 18 3.08 -13.23 -0.70
N MET A 19 3.63 -14.45 -0.53
CA MET A 19 4.93 -14.64 0.12
C MET A 19 6.08 -13.99 -0.66
N VAL A 20 6.11 -14.16 -1.98
CA VAL A 20 7.13 -13.52 -2.84
C VAL A 20 7.05 -11.99 -2.72
N ARG A 21 5.83 -11.43 -2.70
CA ARG A 21 5.62 -10.00 -2.51
C ARG A 21 6.14 -9.53 -1.15
N LEU A 22 5.90 -10.28 -0.08
CA LEU A 22 6.45 -9.96 1.25
C LEU A 22 7.98 -9.97 1.24
N ILE A 23 8.60 -10.95 0.60
CA ILE A 23 10.07 -11.02 0.47
C ILE A 23 10.59 -9.80 -0.30
N PHE A 24 9.96 -9.41 -1.42
CA PHE A 24 10.34 -8.22 -2.17
C PHE A 24 10.15 -6.94 -1.37
N SER A 25 9.08 -6.85 -0.57
CA SER A 25 8.84 -5.71 0.31
C SER A 25 9.92 -5.56 1.39
N VAL A 26 10.31 -6.65 2.02
CA VAL A 26 11.41 -6.67 3.00
C VAL A 26 12.73 -6.31 2.33
N TRP A 27 12.99 -6.86 1.15
CA TRP A 27 14.20 -6.56 0.40
C TRP A 27 14.26 -5.10 -0.04
N LEU A 28 13.14 -4.52 -0.49
CA LEU A 28 13.03 -3.10 -0.79
C LEU A 28 13.40 -2.24 0.44
N VAL A 29 12.87 -2.58 1.62
CA VAL A 29 13.19 -1.88 2.87
C VAL A 29 14.67 -1.97 3.20
N ILE A 30 15.28 -3.15 3.08
CA ILE A 30 16.72 -3.36 3.32
C ILE A 30 17.54 -2.53 2.34
N LEU A 31 17.23 -2.57 1.05
CA LEU A 31 17.91 -1.76 0.04
C LEU A 31 17.73 -0.26 0.32
N ALA A 32 16.53 0.16 0.69
CA ALA A 32 16.27 1.55 0.98
C ALA A 32 17.02 2.06 2.23
N ILE A 33 17.38 1.20 3.17
CA ILE A 33 18.18 1.57 4.35
C ILE A 33 19.69 1.55 4.03
N TYR A 34 20.17 0.52 3.33
CA TYR A 34 21.61 0.25 3.21
C TYR A 34 22.21 0.61 1.84
N SER A 35 21.41 0.76 0.81
CA SER A 35 21.85 0.99 -0.57
C SER A 35 21.34 2.31 -1.11
N GLN A 36 22.00 2.79 -2.20
CA GLN A 36 21.54 3.95 -2.99
C GLN A 36 21.09 3.52 -4.40
N GLN A 37 20.82 2.24 -4.61
CA GLN A 37 20.42 1.70 -5.92
C GLN A 37 18.93 2.00 -6.19
N LEU A 38 18.62 3.25 -6.47
CA LEU A 38 17.24 3.73 -6.70
C LEU A 38 16.54 2.98 -7.84
N PHE A 39 17.24 2.72 -8.92
CA PHE A 39 16.70 1.98 -10.07
C PHE A 39 16.27 0.55 -9.69
N LEU A 40 17.07 -0.16 -8.88
CA LEU A 40 16.71 -1.49 -8.40
C LEU A 40 15.49 -1.45 -7.47
N MET A 41 15.43 -0.46 -6.58
CA MET A 41 14.26 -0.27 -5.71
C MET A 41 13.00 0.05 -6.51
N PHE A 42 13.12 0.87 -7.56
CA PHE A 42 12.01 1.17 -8.48
C PHE A 42 11.50 -0.10 -9.19
N ILE A 43 12.41 -0.97 -9.67
CA ILE A 43 12.03 -2.27 -10.25
C ILE A 43 11.27 -3.13 -9.22
N LEU A 44 11.73 -3.19 -7.97
CA LEU A 44 11.05 -3.94 -6.92
C LEU A 44 9.65 -3.42 -6.62
N VAL A 45 9.45 -2.10 -6.63
CA VAL A 45 8.10 -1.49 -6.48
C VAL A 45 7.18 -1.93 -7.61
N ILE A 46 7.68 -1.93 -8.86
CA ILE A 46 6.91 -2.41 -10.02
C ILE A 46 6.55 -3.89 -9.86
N LEU A 47 7.53 -4.72 -9.47
CA LEU A 47 7.31 -6.16 -9.26
C LEU A 47 6.31 -6.43 -8.15
N CYS A 48 6.36 -5.68 -7.05
CA CYS A 48 5.36 -5.76 -5.98
C CYS A 48 3.96 -5.39 -6.47
N GLY A 49 3.82 -4.33 -7.28
CA GLY A 49 2.54 -3.93 -7.86
C GLY A 49 1.98 -4.95 -8.84
N ILE A 50 2.82 -5.55 -9.69
CA ILE A 50 2.41 -6.62 -10.61
C ILE A 50 1.98 -7.88 -9.83
N ALA A 51 2.72 -8.26 -8.79
CA ALA A 51 2.39 -9.40 -7.95
C ALA A 51 1.04 -9.22 -7.26
N ASP A 52 0.75 -8.02 -6.72
CA ASP A 52 -0.53 -7.67 -6.11
C ASP A 52 -1.70 -7.77 -7.10
N TYR A 53 -1.53 -7.24 -8.30
CA TYR A 53 -2.53 -7.35 -9.36
C TYR A 53 -2.78 -8.81 -9.78
N ALA A 54 -1.70 -9.59 -9.90
CA ALA A 54 -1.78 -11.02 -10.29
C ALA A 54 -2.49 -11.84 -9.22
N ASP A 55 -2.16 -11.65 -7.94
CA ASP A 55 -2.76 -12.36 -6.81
C ASP A 55 -4.27 -12.08 -6.72
N GLY A 56 -4.65 -10.81 -6.70
CA GLY A 56 -6.05 -10.41 -6.70
C GLY A 56 -6.84 -10.87 -7.92
N SER A 57 -6.20 -10.96 -9.09
CA SER A 57 -6.81 -11.46 -10.33
C SER A 57 -7.04 -12.98 -10.27
N VAL A 58 -6.06 -13.75 -9.78
CA VAL A 58 -6.15 -15.20 -9.61
C VAL A 58 -7.22 -15.55 -8.59
N ALA A 59 -7.19 -14.91 -7.40
CA ALA A 59 -8.15 -15.17 -6.33
C ALA A 59 -9.61 -14.95 -6.80
N ARG A 60 -9.88 -13.82 -7.47
CA ARG A 60 -11.22 -13.52 -8.00
C ARG A 60 -11.68 -14.50 -9.10
N ARG A 61 -10.78 -14.86 -10.02
CA ARG A 61 -11.13 -15.73 -11.17
C ARG A 61 -11.48 -17.15 -10.75
N TYR A 62 -10.90 -17.62 -9.65
CA TYR A 62 -11.09 -19.00 -9.20
C TYR A 62 -11.96 -19.12 -7.94
N GLY A 63 -12.44 -18.01 -7.36
CA GLY A 63 -13.31 -18.02 -6.18
C GLY A 63 -12.67 -18.63 -4.93
N ILE A 64 -11.34 -18.53 -4.79
CA ILE A 64 -10.54 -19.24 -3.77
C ILE A 64 -10.09 -18.26 -2.68
N GLU A 65 -10.91 -17.31 -2.31
CA GLU A 65 -10.60 -16.37 -1.24
C GLU A 65 -10.68 -17.06 0.13
N SER A 66 -9.53 -17.34 0.75
CA SER A 66 -9.50 -17.75 2.15
C SER A 66 -9.59 -16.51 3.05
N LYS A 67 -10.35 -16.59 4.15
CA LYS A 67 -10.46 -15.48 5.14
C LYS A 67 -9.09 -15.10 5.71
N ILE A 68 -8.23 -16.08 5.95
CA ILE A 68 -6.87 -15.87 6.48
C ILE A 68 -5.97 -15.25 5.41
N GLY A 69 -5.99 -15.76 4.18
CA GLY A 69 -5.21 -15.21 3.06
C GLY A 69 -5.56 -13.75 2.79
N GLY A 70 -6.84 -13.40 2.71
CA GLY A 70 -7.29 -12.02 2.51
C GLY A 70 -6.97 -11.10 3.70
N PHE A 71 -6.82 -11.61 4.91
CA PHE A 71 -6.34 -10.81 6.05
C PHE A 71 -4.83 -10.56 5.96
N LEU A 72 -4.03 -11.59 5.68
CA LEU A 72 -2.58 -11.48 5.52
C LEU A 72 -2.20 -10.56 4.37
N ASP A 73 -2.90 -10.65 3.26
CA ASP A 73 -2.74 -9.78 2.10
C ASP A 73 -2.94 -8.30 2.46
N ARG A 74 -4.05 -7.96 3.11
CA ARG A 74 -4.32 -6.59 3.57
C ARG A 74 -3.28 -6.07 4.57
N MET A 75 -2.76 -6.94 5.45
CA MET A 75 -1.69 -6.56 6.38
C MET A 75 -0.36 -6.32 5.65
N ALA A 76 -0.01 -7.20 4.71
CA ALA A 76 1.19 -7.06 3.89
C ALA A 76 1.20 -5.74 3.12
N ASP A 77 0.07 -5.38 2.48
CA ASP A 77 -0.08 -4.11 1.75
C ASP A 77 0.15 -2.90 2.64
N LYS A 78 -0.48 -2.88 3.81
CA LYS A 78 -0.34 -1.76 4.75
C LYS A 78 1.09 -1.62 5.27
N ILE A 79 1.71 -2.74 5.66
CA ILE A 79 3.10 -2.76 6.11
C ILE A 79 4.01 -2.25 4.99
N PHE A 80 3.84 -2.77 3.78
CA PHE A 80 4.63 -2.35 2.61
C PHE A 80 4.52 -0.85 2.36
N ILE A 81 3.31 -0.31 2.24
CA ILE A 81 3.09 1.11 1.93
C ILE A 81 3.60 2.00 3.07
N CYS A 82 3.23 1.72 4.32
CA CYS A 82 3.62 2.55 5.47
C CYS A 82 5.15 2.58 5.66
N LEU A 83 5.81 1.42 5.58
CA LEU A 83 7.28 1.35 5.70
C LEU A 83 7.96 2.06 4.54
N THR A 84 7.51 1.83 3.31
CA THR A 84 8.09 2.44 2.12
C THR A 84 7.99 3.96 2.16
N ILE A 85 6.81 4.51 2.46
CA ILE A 85 6.61 5.96 2.55
C ILE A 85 7.45 6.56 3.69
N THR A 86 7.52 5.89 4.84
CA THR A 86 8.34 6.34 5.98
C THR A 86 9.82 6.44 5.59
N ILE A 87 10.35 5.42 4.89
CA ILE A 87 11.75 5.42 4.45
C ILE A 87 11.99 6.51 3.40
N LEU A 88 11.05 6.70 2.46
CA LEU A 88 11.15 7.76 1.45
C LEU A 88 11.27 9.14 2.11
N ILE A 89 10.46 9.43 3.12
CA ILE A 89 10.54 10.68 3.89
C ILE A 89 11.86 10.78 4.65
N TRP A 90 12.20 9.76 5.41
CA TRP A 90 13.36 9.85 6.30
C TRP A 90 14.67 9.95 5.54
N ARG A 91 14.82 9.21 4.45
CA ARG A 91 16.09 9.11 3.74
C ARG A 91 16.21 10.02 2.53
N TYR A 92 15.17 10.11 1.71
CA TYR A 92 15.29 10.73 0.39
C TYR A 92 14.72 12.15 0.35
N LEU A 93 13.67 12.45 1.11
CA LEU A 93 13.11 13.80 1.15
C LEU A 93 14.13 14.88 1.59
N PRO A 94 15.07 14.64 2.54
CA PRO A 94 16.10 15.61 2.86
C PRO A 94 17.16 15.85 1.77
N GLN A 95 17.31 14.91 0.84
CA GLN A 95 18.34 14.94 -0.21
C GLN A 95 17.88 15.71 -1.46
N VAL A 96 16.58 15.96 -1.62
CA VAL A 96 16.04 16.68 -2.77
C VAL A 96 15.88 18.17 -2.49
N GLU A 97 16.07 18.99 -3.54
CA GLU A 97 15.91 20.44 -3.44
C GLU A 97 14.44 20.83 -3.51
N VAL A 98 13.78 20.87 -2.35
CA VAL A 98 12.38 21.27 -2.20
C VAL A 98 12.25 22.28 -1.08
N ASP A 99 11.36 23.28 -1.24
CA ASP A 99 11.08 24.28 -0.24
C ASP A 99 10.62 23.67 1.09
N VAL A 100 10.97 24.35 2.17
CA VAL A 100 10.65 23.94 3.55
C VAL A 100 9.15 23.70 3.73
N PHE A 101 8.31 24.55 3.11
CA PHE A 101 6.86 24.38 3.17
C PHE A 101 6.40 23.03 2.64
N TRP A 102 6.86 22.61 1.44
CA TRP A 102 6.47 21.34 0.84
C TRP A 102 7.00 20.14 1.64
N ARG A 103 8.21 20.24 2.20
CA ARG A 103 8.72 19.18 3.09
C ARG A 103 7.83 18.95 4.30
N PHE A 104 7.43 20.02 4.99
CA PHE A 104 6.53 19.90 6.15
C PHE A 104 5.15 19.41 5.75
N LEU A 105 4.62 19.86 4.61
CA LEU A 105 3.33 19.41 4.10
C LEU A 105 3.36 17.90 3.84
N THR A 106 4.34 17.41 3.08
CA THR A 106 4.49 15.98 2.76
C THR A 106 4.64 15.13 4.02
N VAL A 107 5.50 15.55 4.96
CA VAL A 107 5.68 14.84 6.24
C VAL A 107 4.37 14.80 7.02
N GLY A 108 3.63 15.91 7.07
CA GLY A 108 2.32 15.99 7.74
C GLY A 108 1.27 15.08 7.10
N LEU A 109 1.16 15.09 5.78
CA LEU A 109 0.23 14.24 5.04
C LEU A 109 0.52 12.76 5.28
N VAL A 110 1.79 12.36 5.23
CA VAL A 110 2.18 10.97 5.47
C VAL A 110 1.94 10.56 6.93
N ALA A 111 2.23 11.43 7.90
CA ALA A 111 1.92 11.14 9.30
C ALA A 111 0.41 10.88 9.49
N VAL A 112 -0.44 11.70 8.86
CA VAL A 112 -1.91 11.51 8.88
C VAL A 112 -2.29 10.17 8.22
N ILE A 113 -1.72 9.83 7.07
CA ILE A 113 -1.98 8.54 6.40
C ILE A 113 -1.62 7.37 7.32
N ILE A 114 -0.44 7.38 7.93
CA ILE A 114 0.02 6.30 8.82
C ILE A 114 -0.93 6.17 10.02
N LEU A 115 -1.29 7.27 10.67
CA LEU A 115 -2.23 7.26 11.79
C LEU A 115 -3.59 6.67 11.40
N LEU A 116 -4.12 7.07 10.26
CA LEU A 116 -5.39 6.55 9.75
C LEU A 116 -5.31 5.06 9.37
N GLU A 117 -4.18 4.59 8.82
CA GLU A 117 -3.98 3.17 8.52
C GLU A 117 -3.90 2.33 9.81
N VAL A 118 -3.19 2.81 10.82
CA VAL A 118 -3.14 2.16 12.14
C VAL A 118 -4.54 2.11 12.76
N PHE A 119 -5.29 3.20 12.70
CA PHE A 119 -6.69 3.23 13.18
C PHE A 119 -7.57 2.20 12.46
N LEU A 120 -7.46 2.09 11.13
CA LEU A 120 -8.20 1.10 10.34
C LEU A 120 -7.81 -0.35 10.68
N VAL A 121 -6.53 -0.61 11.00
CA VAL A 121 -6.09 -1.94 11.46
C VAL A 121 -6.73 -2.27 12.80
N ILE A 122 -6.64 -1.37 13.78
CA ILE A 122 -7.18 -1.57 15.12
C ILE A 122 -8.70 -1.75 15.06
N SER A 123 -9.40 -0.88 14.33
CA SER A 123 -10.87 -0.98 14.17
C SER A 123 -11.29 -2.26 13.45
N GLY A 124 -10.52 -2.73 12.47
CA GLY A 124 -10.74 -3.99 11.79
C GLY A 124 -10.59 -5.19 12.72
N ILE A 125 -9.53 -5.22 13.56
CA ILE A 125 -9.33 -6.28 14.56
C ILE A 125 -10.48 -6.30 15.58
N LEU A 126 -10.85 -5.14 16.13
CA LEU A 126 -11.97 -5.03 17.07
C LEU A 126 -13.30 -5.44 16.44
N GLY A 127 -13.53 -5.08 15.18
CA GLY A 127 -14.69 -5.50 14.40
C GLY A 127 -14.74 -7.02 14.23
N ALA A 128 -13.60 -7.65 13.91
CA ALA A 128 -13.49 -9.10 13.76
C ALA A 128 -13.85 -9.83 15.06
N ILE A 129 -13.34 -9.35 16.20
CA ILE A 129 -13.64 -9.92 17.53
C ILE A 129 -15.15 -9.86 17.84
N LYS A 130 -15.82 -8.78 17.40
CA LYS A 130 -17.27 -8.61 17.57
C LYS A 130 -18.11 -9.29 16.48
N GLY A 131 -17.48 -10.06 15.59
CA GLY A 131 -18.17 -10.79 14.51
C GLY A 131 -18.79 -9.89 13.44
N LEU A 132 -18.22 -8.69 13.23
CA LEU A 132 -18.59 -7.81 12.13
C LEU A 132 -17.99 -8.28 10.81
N ASP A 133 -18.64 -7.95 9.71
CA ASP A 133 -18.03 -8.14 8.38
C ASP A 133 -16.94 -7.10 8.16
N ILE A 134 -15.69 -7.57 8.19
CA ILE A 134 -14.47 -6.77 7.95
C ILE A 134 -14.02 -6.78 6.50
N SER A 135 -14.88 -7.23 5.57
CA SER A 135 -14.54 -7.19 4.15
C SER A 135 -14.20 -5.78 3.68
N SER A 136 -13.23 -5.68 2.78
CA SER A 136 -12.80 -4.37 2.24
C SER A 136 -13.95 -3.70 1.48
N ASN A 137 -14.22 -2.43 1.81
CA ASN A 137 -15.17 -1.61 1.07
C ASN A 137 -14.53 -1.04 -0.22
N GLN A 138 -15.35 -0.50 -1.11
CA GLN A 138 -14.87 0.09 -2.38
C GLN A 138 -13.88 1.25 -2.14
N TRP A 139 -14.15 2.10 -1.14
CA TRP A 139 -13.30 3.23 -0.77
C TRP A 139 -11.92 2.77 -0.27
N GLY A 140 -11.90 1.70 0.53
CA GLY A 140 -10.66 1.09 1.02
C GLY A 140 -9.79 0.52 -0.11
N ARG A 141 -10.39 -0.08 -1.14
CA ARG A 141 -9.65 -0.54 -2.33
C ARG A 141 -9.11 0.62 -3.15
N LEU A 142 -9.94 1.64 -3.38
CA LEU A 142 -9.54 2.80 -4.18
C LEU A 142 -8.40 3.57 -3.52
N LYS A 143 -8.44 3.77 -2.19
CA LYS A 143 -7.34 4.44 -1.47
C LYS A 143 -5.99 3.73 -1.65
N MET A 144 -5.99 2.37 -1.62
CA MET A 144 -4.76 1.58 -1.82
C MET A 144 -4.16 1.82 -3.20
N VAL A 145 -5.00 1.93 -4.24
CA VAL A 145 -4.54 2.28 -5.58
C VAL A 145 -3.86 3.64 -5.60
N PHE A 146 -4.48 4.67 -4.99
CA PHE A 146 -3.89 6.01 -4.93
C PHE A 146 -2.57 6.03 -4.15
N GLN A 147 -2.50 5.33 -3.02
CA GLN A 147 -1.26 5.23 -2.24
C GLN A 147 -0.15 4.51 -3.02
N SER A 148 -0.46 3.42 -3.71
CA SER A 148 0.50 2.70 -4.55
C SER A 148 1.00 3.55 -5.72
N VAL A 149 0.12 4.30 -6.36
CA VAL A 149 0.48 5.26 -7.42
C VAL A 149 1.39 6.36 -6.88
N ALA A 150 1.11 6.90 -5.69
CA ALA A 150 1.98 7.91 -5.06
C ALA A 150 3.39 7.37 -4.78
N VAL A 151 3.50 6.15 -4.24
CA VAL A 151 4.78 5.48 -4.00
C VAL A 151 5.54 5.26 -5.31
N PHE A 152 4.85 4.77 -6.34
CA PHE A 152 5.44 4.57 -7.66
C PHE A 152 5.98 5.88 -8.25
N LEU A 153 5.20 6.96 -8.24
CA LEU A 153 5.60 8.27 -8.74
C LEU A 153 6.77 8.85 -7.93
N TRP A 154 6.81 8.60 -6.63
CA TRP A 154 7.92 9.05 -5.81
C TRP A 154 9.24 8.38 -6.21
N PHE A 155 9.25 7.05 -6.33
CA PHE A 155 10.44 6.34 -6.79
C PHE A 155 10.84 6.73 -8.21
N LEU A 156 9.87 6.87 -9.12
CA LEU A 156 10.14 7.34 -10.49
C LEU A 156 10.80 8.71 -10.47
N SER A 157 10.30 9.64 -9.65
CA SER A 157 10.86 10.98 -9.53
C SER A 157 12.28 10.96 -8.97
N LEU A 158 12.56 10.10 -7.98
CA LEU A 158 13.90 9.95 -7.43
C LEU A 158 14.88 9.36 -8.46
N VAL A 159 14.48 8.38 -9.26
CA VAL A 159 15.30 7.83 -10.34
C VAL A 159 15.62 8.91 -11.38
N ILE A 160 14.62 9.69 -11.78
CA ILE A 160 14.84 10.79 -12.75
C ILE A 160 15.76 11.87 -12.17
N GLU A 161 15.58 12.24 -10.90
CA GLU A 161 16.38 13.29 -10.24
C GLU A 161 17.83 12.86 -10.02
N PHE A 162 18.06 11.66 -9.46
CA PHE A 162 19.39 11.22 -9.04
C PHE A 162 20.16 10.46 -10.12
N ASP A 163 19.50 9.59 -10.90
CA ASP A 163 20.16 8.77 -11.91
C ASP A 163 20.24 9.49 -13.25
N LEU A 164 19.16 10.17 -13.68
CA LEU A 164 19.13 10.92 -14.94
C LEU A 164 19.54 12.39 -14.79
N LYS A 165 19.68 12.89 -13.53
CA LYS A 165 20.09 14.27 -13.19
C LYS A 165 19.14 15.35 -13.75
N ILE A 166 17.84 15.03 -13.86
CA ILE A 166 16.81 15.96 -14.35
C ILE A 166 16.02 16.47 -13.13
N LYS A 167 16.04 17.77 -12.88
CA LYS A 167 15.34 18.40 -11.74
C LYS A 167 13.83 18.47 -11.99
N ILE A 168 13.10 17.41 -11.58
CA ILE A 168 11.64 17.36 -11.69
C ILE A 168 10.94 17.19 -10.35
N PHE A 169 11.67 16.95 -9.26
CA PHE A 169 11.10 16.51 -8.00
C PHE A 169 10.11 17.52 -7.42
N PHE A 170 10.33 18.81 -7.64
CA PHE A 170 9.40 19.86 -7.20
C PHE A 170 7.99 19.68 -7.78
N PHE A 171 7.87 19.45 -9.08
CA PHE A 171 6.57 19.20 -9.72
C PHE A 171 5.97 17.87 -9.28
N SER A 172 6.82 16.87 -9.12
CA SER A 172 6.40 15.53 -8.68
C SER A 172 5.85 15.55 -7.26
N ILE A 173 6.47 16.29 -6.32
CA ILE A 173 6.00 16.35 -4.93
C ILE A 173 4.62 17.02 -4.84
N CYS A 174 4.35 18.06 -5.63
CA CYS A 174 3.03 18.68 -5.68
C CYS A 174 1.95 17.68 -6.14
N LEU A 175 2.27 16.86 -7.15
CA LEU A 175 1.38 15.81 -7.63
C LEU A 175 1.19 14.71 -6.58
N ILE A 176 2.26 14.26 -5.96
CA ILE A 176 2.25 13.22 -4.92
C ILE A 176 1.43 13.68 -3.71
N ASP A 177 1.62 14.91 -3.24
CA ASP A 177 0.86 15.47 -2.11
C ASP A 177 -0.63 15.59 -2.45
N THR A 178 -0.97 15.96 -3.69
CA THR A 178 -2.36 15.97 -4.17
C THR A 178 -2.96 14.57 -4.11
N ILE A 179 -2.22 13.54 -4.53
CA ILE A 179 -2.66 12.14 -4.47
C ILE A 179 -2.82 11.69 -3.01
N PHE A 180 -1.94 12.10 -2.11
CA PHE A 180 -2.07 11.81 -0.68
C PHE A 180 -3.30 12.47 -0.05
N ILE A 181 -3.63 13.69 -0.42
CA ILE A 181 -4.87 14.37 0.03
C ILE A 181 -6.10 13.57 -0.44
N VAL A 182 -6.13 13.14 -1.69
CA VAL A 182 -7.21 12.28 -2.21
C VAL A 182 -7.26 10.95 -1.45
N ALA A 183 -6.11 10.34 -1.20
CA ALA A 183 -6.04 9.09 -0.42
C ALA A 183 -6.60 9.27 1.01
N ILE A 184 -6.27 10.35 1.70
CA ILE A 184 -6.81 10.69 3.04
C ILE A 184 -8.33 10.83 2.97
N TYR A 185 -8.86 11.55 1.99
CA TYR A 185 -10.32 11.66 1.80
C TYR A 185 -10.98 10.29 1.63
N LEU A 186 -10.38 9.41 0.83
CA LEU A 186 -10.88 8.04 0.61
C LEU A 186 -10.80 7.18 1.88
N VAL A 187 -9.76 7.37 2.72
CA VAL A 187 -9.67 6.71 4.04
C VAL A 187 -10.83 7.13 4.93
N ILE A 188 -11.12 8.43 5.02
CA ILE A 188 -12.22 8.96 5.82
C ILE A 188 -13.55 8.36 5.35
N LYS A 189 -13.79 8.31 4.04
CA LYS A 189 -14.98 7.66 3.46
C LYS A 189 -15.04 6.15 3.76
N SER A 190 -13.89 5.50 3.80
CA SER A 190 -13.81 4.09 4.18
C SER A 190 -14.20 3.87 5.64
N ILE A 191 -13.73 4.73 6.55
CA ILE A 191 -14.07 4.69 7.98
C ILE A 191 -15.58 4.91 8.18
N ASP A 192 -16.16 5.92 7.53
CA ASP A 192 -17.59 6.22 7.58
C ASP A 192 -18.43 5.01 7.14
N SER A 193 -18.04 4.35 6.04
CA SER A 193 -18.72 3.13 5.58
C SER A 193 -18.61 1.96 6.56
N TYR A 194 -17.53 1.82 7.33
CA TYR A 194 -17.43 0.82 8.39
C TYR A 194 -18.31 1.17 9.60
N TYR A 195 -18.38 2.45 9.95
CA TYR A 195 -19.21 2.95 11.02
C TYR A 195 -20.71 2.70 10.76
N GLN A 196 -21.17 2.99 9.53
CA GLN A 196 -22.55 2.70 9.11
C GLN A 196 -22.90 1.21 9.19
N ARG A 197 -22.00 0.30 8.82
CA ARG A 197 -22.20 -1.14 8.95
C ARG A 197 -22.29 -1.56 10.42
N TRP A 198 -21.55 -0.88 11.29
CA TRP A 198 -21.63 -1.13 12.72
C TRP A 198 -22.97 -0.70 13.30
N GLU A 199 -23.45 0.50 13.00
CA GLU A 199 -24.75 0.97 13.45
C GLU A 199 -25.90 0.02 13.03
N GLN A 200 -25.90 -0.41 11.76
CA GLN A 200 -26.93 -1.32 11.24
C GLN A 200 -26.96 -2.68 11.94
N LYS A 201 -25.90 -3.11 12.61
CA LYS A 201 -25.85 -4.40 13.30
C LYS A 201 -26.28 -4.30 14.75
N PHE A 202 -26.17 -3.16 15.38
CA PHE A 202 -26.41 -2.98 16.81
C PHE A 202 -27.67 -2.15 17.11
N ASN A 203 -28.30 -1.54 16.10
CA ASN A 203 -29.66 -1.00 16.12
C ASN A 203 -30.65 -1.98 15.47
#